data_8de5b753f4d0e19e4df4ff8f3f8f1520
#
_entry.id   8de5b753f4d0e19e4df4ff8f3f8f1520
#
_cell.length_a   1.000
_cell.length_b   1.000
_cell.length_c   1.000
_cell.angle_alpha   90.00
_cell.angle_beta   90.00
_cell.angle_gamma   90.00
#
_symmetry.space_group_name_H-M   'P 1'
#
loop_
_entity.id
_entity.type
_entity.pdbx_description
1 polymer ?
#
loop_
_entity_poly.entity_id
_entity_poly.type
_entity_poly.pdbx_seq_one_letter_code
_entity_poly.pdbx_strand_id
1 'polypeptide(L)'
;MANIDRLVDVQISLNTTGIAVSNFSDMIFVAPHVLSLSRVMAITGADQLLDLGAKPSDALYRAAQAFFSQGRHPAKMFIGRRLAQSVAVTVDKAVKGAEYALTVAWKKDSDTVTHTVKLTANTETTEQIANSLKTSLAGVADVQVEAAISGSTLTLTHKSGAAFTVRTGANMTVGTATSNEDWAQTLNAVKRESDEWYGLTVDSRTEADVLAVAAWAETNHKLFGTASAAQNITDGSVDNDLLSKLKTKGYAYTFGLYHTQAAAEYPEVALMAERFTYYPGSETWANVKLNGITADRLPEGDVLVAQKKNGTTFETFGSFAISQGGKTAAGEWIDIIRFRDWLKATMQADVAYALINAGGKVPYTDKGIQIIVNAMQQSLVLGVRRGGIAEEELDENNAVIPSFRITYPRASEISPNRKASRILQDIGGSARLAGAVHLVEIKFSLGYTL
;
A
#
# COMPACT_ATOMS: atom_id res chain seq x y z
N MET A 1 -4.55 -47.31 35.38
CA MET A 1 -4.10 -45.97 35.80
C MET A 1 -5.31 -45.09 35.89
N ALA A 2 -5.51 -44.38 36.99
CA ALA A 2 -6.62 -43.45 37.11
C ALA A 2 -6.36 -42.22 36.20
N ASN A 3 -7.36 -41.83 35.42
CA ASN A 3 -7.24 -40.68 34.51
C ASN A 3 -7.19 -39.38 35.31
N ILE A 4 -6.18 -38.54 35.04
CA ILE A 4 -5.94 -37.28 35.74
C ILE A 4 -7.09 -36.30 35.52
N ASP A 5 -7.88 -36.47 34.43
CA ASP A 5 -9.09 -35.67 34.15
C ASP A 5 -10.16 -35.79 35.24
N ARG A 6 -10.08 -36.82 36.11
CA ARG A 6 -10.93 -36.95 37.28
C ARG A 6 -10.54 -36.00 38.43
N LEU A 7 -9.35 -35.44 38.36
CA LEU A 7 -8.82 -34.51 39.36
C LEU A 7 -8.79 -33.07 38.86
N VAL A 8 -8.48 -32.88 37.57
CA VAL A 8 -8.43 -31.56 36.90
C VAL A 8 -8.90 -31.75 35.46
N ASP A 9 -10.08 -31.22 35.14
CA ASP A 9 -10.61 -31.14 33.79
C ASP A 9 -10.30 -29.72 33.24
N VAL A 10 -9.44 -29.65 32.21
CA VAL A 10 -9.07 -28.40 31.53
C VAL A 10 -9.76 -28.38 30.19
N GLN A 11 -10.86 -27.64 30.11
CA GLN A 11 -11.53 -27.37 28.84
C GLN A 11 -10.94 -26.07 28.21
N ILE A 12 -10.16 -26.22 27.15
CA ILE A 12 -9.67 -25.09 26.35
C ILE A 12 -10.64 -24.83 25.20
N SER A 13 -11.49 -23.84 25.34
CA SER A 13 -12.29 -23.32 24.22
C SER A 13 -11.48 -22.25 23.48
N LEU A 14 -11.18 -22.50 22.20
CA LEU A 14 -10.62 -21.49 21.29
C LEU A 14 -11.73 -20.54 20.88
N ASN A 15 -11.91 -19.45 21.63
CA ASN A 15 -12.70 -18.31 21.17
C ASN A 15 -11.84 -17.45 20.23
N THR A 16 -11.80 -17.83 18.94
CA THR A 16 -11.03 -17.15 17.89
C THR A 16 -11.74 -15.98 17.24
N THR A 17 -12.89 -15.55 17.76
CA THR A 17 -13.58 -14.33 17.30
C THR A 17 -12.99 -13.09 17.97
N GLY A 18 -11.71 -12.80 17.67
CA GLY A 18 -11.15 -11.47 17.93
C GLY A 18 -11.79 -10.43 16.99
N ILE A 19 -11.92 -9.20 17.45
CA ILE A 19 -12.25 -8.08 16.56
C ILE A 19 -11.13 -8.02 15.52
N ALA A 20 -11.48 -8.03 14.22
CA ALA A 20 -10.49 -7.96 13.15
C ALA A 20 -9.72 -6.63 13.26
N VAL A 21 -8.43 -6.72 13.53
CA VAL A 21 -7.54 -5.56 13.52
C VAL A 21 -7.23 -5.20 12.07
N SER A 22 -7.20 -3.91 11.76
CA SER A 22 -6.84 -3.41 10.43
C SER A 22 -5.52 -4.03 9.94
N ASN A 23 -5.47 -4.36 8.65
CA ASN A 23 -4.28 -4.93 8.05
C ASN A 23 -3.27 -3.82 7.73
N PHE A 24 -2.08 -3.90 8.33
CA PHE A 24 -0.96 -2.97 8.13
C PHE A 24 0.17 -3.56 7.29
N SER A 25 -0.07 -4.69 6.63
CA SER A 25 0.93 -5.47 5.89
C SER A 25 0.59 -5.64 4.41
N ASP A 26 -0.58 -5.23 3.95
CA ASP A 26 -0.95 -5.31 2.54
C ASP A 26 -0.94 -3.94 1.89
N MET A 27 -0.62 -3.92 0.58
CA MET A 27 -0.62 -2.71 -0.22
C MET A 27 -1.45 -2.87 -1.49
N ILE A 28 -1.82 -1.72 -2.05
CA ILE A 28 -2.51 -1.61 -3.34
C ILE A 28 -1.71 -0.76 -4.31
N PHE A 29 -1.67 -1.18 -5.57
CA PHE A 29 -1.21 -0.37 -6.69
C PHE A 29 -2.40 0.02 -7.55
N VAL A 30 -2.58 1.33 -7.79
CA VAL A 30 -3.75 1.85 -8.51
C VAL A 30 -3.33 2.45 -9.85
N ALA A 31 -3.95 1.96 -10.92
CA ALA A 31 -3.70 2.42 -12.29
C ALA A 31 -4.94 2.29 -13.18
N PRO A 32 -5.01 3.01 -14.30
CA PRO A 32 -6.01 2.75 -15.32
C PRO A 32 -5.82 1.37 -15.94
N HIS A 33 -6.86 0.57 -15.99
CA HIS A 33 -6.80 -0.73 -16.68
C HIS A 33 -8.18 -1.23 -17.12
N VAL A 34 -8.16 -2.17 -18.05
CA VAL A 34 -9.35 -2.87 -18.60
C VAL A 34 -9.28 -4.39 -18.36
N LEU A 35 -8.53 -4.82 -17.31
CA LEU A 35 -8.29 -6.24 -17.01
C LEU A 35 -9.45 -6.87 -16.20
N SER A 36 -10.11 -6.07 -15.36
CA SER A 36 -11.20 -6.51 -14.47
C SER A 36 -12.34 -5.50 -14.43
N LEU A 37 -13.56 -5.96 -14.20
CA LEU A 37 -14.73 -5.11 -13.94
C LEU A 37 -14.80 -4.64 -12.48
N SER A 38 -14.11 -5.30 -11.55
CA SER A 38 -14.02 -4.90 -10.14
C SER A 38 -13.08 -3.73 -9.95
N ARG A 39 -13.32 -2.91 -8.94
CA ARG A 39 -12.40 -1.81 -8.56
C ARG A 39 -11.15 -2.32 -7.90
N VAL A 40 -11.22 -3.47 -7.25
CA VAL A 40 -10.10 -4.10 -6.55
C VAL A 40 -10.01 -5.56 -6.94
N MET A 41 -8.82 -6.04 -7.22
CA MET A 41 -8.52 -7.47 -7.35
C MET A 41 -7.24 -7.76 -6.57
N ALA A 42 -7.14 -8.97 -6.00
CA ALA A 42 -5.93 -9.45 -5.35
C ALA A 42 -5.19 -10.38 -6.31
N ILE A 43 -3.87 -10.24 -6.35
CA ILE A 43 -2.96 -11.13 -7.08
C ILE A 43 -1.94 -11.73 -6.12
N THR A 44 -1.49 -12.94 -6.41
CA THR A 44 -0.47 -13.69 -5.65
C THR A 44 0.82 -13.93 -6.46
N GLY A 45 0.88 -13.36 -7.66
CA GLY A 45 2.04 -13.39 -8.55
C GLY A 45 1.84 -12.43 -9.72
N ALA A 46 2.92 -11.87 -10.24
CA ALA A 46 2.87 -10.90 -11.34
C ALA A 46 2.29 -11.51 -12.64
N ASP A 47 2.58 -12.78 -12.91
CA ASP A 47 2.15 -13.46 -14.14
C ASP A 47 0.64 -13.57 -14.28
N GLN A 48 -0.12 -13.53 -13.16
CA GLN A 48 -1.57 -13.47 -13.22
C GLN A 48 -2.10 -12.25 -14.00
N LEU A 49 -1.36 -11.15 -14.03
CA LEU A 49 -1.71 -9.98 -14.83
C LEU A 49 -1.54 -10.26 -16.34
N LEU A 50 -0.52 -11.04 -16.71
CA LEU A 50 -0.33 -11.46 -18.11
C LEU A 50 -1.50 -12.36 -18.58
N ASP A 51 -1.94 -13.28 -17.72
CA ASP A 51 -3.10 -14.14 -18.00
C ASP A 51 -4.40 -13.33 -18.20
N LEU A 52 -4.49 -12.18 -17.54
CA LEU A 52 -5.59 -11.24 -17.70
C LEU A 52 -5.47 -10.35 -18.95
N GLY A 53 -4.31 -10.35 -19.62
CA GLY A 53 -4.06 -9.59 -20.84
C GLY A 53 -3.18 -8.35 -20.66
N ALA A 54 -2.55 -8.17 -19.51
CA ALA A 54 -1.50 -7.15 -19.33
C ALA A 54 -0.25 -7.51 -20.13
N LYS A 55 0.58 -6.51 -20.40
CA LYS A 55 1.88 -6.68 -21.06
C LYS A 55 3.03 -6.51 -20.06
N PRO A 56 4.20 -7.09 -20.34
CA PRO A 56 5.41 -6.85 -19.52
C PRO A 56 5.80 -5.37 -19.40
N SER A 57 5.44 -4.55 -20.40
CA SER A 57 5.69 -3.10 -20.42
C SER A 57 4.71 -2.28 -19.58
N ASP A 58 3.59 -2.86 -19.17
CA ASP A 58 2.56 -2.13 -18.44
C ASP A 58 2.99 -1.80 -17.01
N ALA A 59 2.59 -0.63 -16.53
CA ALA A 59 2.89 -0.16 -15.17
C ALA A 59 2.48 -1.17 -14.09
N LEU A 60 1.28 -1.75 -14.24
CA LEU A 60 0.75 -2.78 -13.35
C LEU A 60 1.67 -4.00 -13.24
N TYR A 61 2.13 -4.52 -14.37
CA TYR A 61 2.99 -5.70 -14.38
C TYR A 61 4.36 -5.39 -13.78
N ARG A 62 4.97 -4.25 -14.15
CA ARG A 62 6.27 -3.83 -13.59
C ARG A 62 6.20 -3.58 -12.10
N ALA A 63 5.13 -2.94 -11.61
CA ALA A 63 4.90 -2.75 -10.19
C ALA A 63 4.71 -4.10 -9.46
N ALA A 64 3.93 -5.03 -10.04
CA ALA A 64 3.78 -6.38 -9.50
C ALA A 64 5.11 -7.16 -9.50
N GLN A 65 5.92 -7.03 -10.55
CA GLN A 65 7.28 -7.61 -10.56
C GLN A 65 8.16 -7.02 -9.45
N ALA A 66 8.16 -5.69 -9.27
CA ALA A 66 8.90 -5.05 -8.20
C ALA A 66 8.47 -5.56 -6.81
N PHE A 67 7.17 -5.83 -6.63
CA PHE A 67 6.63 -6.41 -5.40
C PHE A 67 7.06 -7.87 -5.20
N PHE A 68 6.78 -8.75 -6.15
CA PHE A 68 6.99 -10.20 -5.99
C PHE A 68 8.44 -10.65 -6.18
N SER A 69 9.33 -9.79 -6.69
CA SER A 69 10.77 -10.09 -6.81
C SER A 69 11.52 -9.93 -5.48
N GLN A 70 10.91 -9.34 -4.46
CA GLN A 70 11.57 -9.17 -3.17
C GLN A 70 11.80 -10.53 -2.50
N GLY A 71 12.92 -10.66 -1.78
CA GLY A 71 13.24 -11.88 -1.04
C GLY A 71 12.20 -12.22 0.05
N ARG A 72 11.51 -11.18 0.53
CA ARG A 72 10.33 -11.26 1.40
C ARG A 72 9.29 -10.28 0.89
N HIS A 73 8.06 -10.72 0.77
CA HIS A 73 6.92 -9.89 0.39
C HIS A 73 5.63 -10.45 1.03
N PRO A 74 4.58 -9.66 1.20
CA PRO A 74 3.28 -10.17 1.61
C PRO A 74 2.75 -11.20 0.60
N ALA A 75 1.87 -12.10 1.05
CA ALA A 75 1.36 -13.19 0.22
C ALA A 75 0.53 -12.71 -0.99
N LYS A 76 -0.03 -11.52 -0.92
CA LYS A 76 -0.86 -10.93 -1.96
C LYS A 76 -0.53 -9.44 -2.14
N MET A 77 -0.80 -8.95 -3.34
CA MET A 77 -0.83 -7.52 -3.67
C MET A 77 -2.21 -7.18 -4.21
N PHE A 78 -2.77 -6.07 -3.80
CA PHE A 78 -4.01 -5.57 -4.38
C PHE A 78 -3.70 -4.70 -5.61
N ILE A 79 -4.53 -4.85 -6.64
CA ILE A 79 -4.55 -3.98 -7.82
C ILE A 79 -5.85 -3.20 -7.81
N GLY A 80 -5.72 -1.89 -7.77
CA GLY A 80 -6.85 -0.95 -7.81
C GLY A 80 -7.05 -0.39 -9.21
N ARG A 81 -8.31 -0.29 -9.64
CA ARG A 81 -8.65 0.24 -10.95
C ARG A 81 -9.03 1.71 -10.88
N ARG A 82 -8.24 2.56 -11.55
CA ARG A 82 -8.71 3.86 -12.03
C ARG A 82 -9.56 3.63 -13.26
N LEU A 83 -10.75 4.21 -13.34
CA LEU A 83 -11.71 3.93 -14.41
C LEU A 83 -11.14 4.37 -15.76
N ALA A 84 -11.00 3.42 -16.68
CA ALA A 84 -10.52 3.71 -18.02
C ALA A 84 -11.57 4.50 -18.81
N GLN A 85 -11.15 5.64 -19.36
CA GLN A 85 -11.95 6.41 -20.32
C GLN A 85 -11.93 5.73 -21.68
N SER A 86 -10.75 5.32 -22.13
CA SER A 86 -10.57 4.63 -23.40
C SER A 86 -9.38 3.69 -23.36
N VAL A 87 -9.36 2.75 -24.29
CA VAL A 87 -8.22 1.87 -24.56
C VAL A 87 -8.07 1.67 -26.06
N ALA A 88 -6.84 1.74 -26.55
CA ALA A 88 -6.51 1.44 -27.93
C ALA A 88 -6.32 -0.08 -28.12
N VAL A 89 -6.81 -0.62 -29.22
CA VAL A 89 -6.55 -1.99 -29.67
C VAL A 89 -6.02 -1.91 -31.10
N THR A 90 -4.78 -2.32 -31.30
CA THR A 90 -4.11 -2.27 -32.60
C THR A 90 -4.05 -3.64 -33.24
N VAL A 91 -4.37 -3.73 -34.52
CA VAL A 91 -4.11 -4.91 -35.36
C VAL A 91 -2.67 -4.79 -35.84
N ASP A 92 -1.78 -5.62 -35.29
CA ASP A 92 -0.34 -5.51 -35.53
C ASP A 92 0.11 -6.08 -36.88
N LYS A 93 -0.54 -7.18 -37.30
CA LYS A 93 -0.21 -7.89 -38.53
C LYS A 93 -1.47 -8.43 -39.19
N ALA A 94 -1.51 -8.39 -40.53
CA ALA A 94 -2.48 -9.08 -41.33
C ALA A 94 -1.90 -10.45 -41.79
N VAL A 95 -2.45 -11.53 -41.28
CA VAL A 95 -1.98 -12.89 -41.59
C VAL A 95 -3.14 -13.68 -42.23
N LYS A 96 -2.92 -14.14 -43.48
CA LYS A 96 -3.92 -14.91 -44.20
C LYS A 96 -4.30 -16.20 -43.44
N GLY A 97 -5.58 -16.44 -43.27
CA GLY A 97 -6.12 -17.59 -42.54
C GLY A 97 -6.11 -17.47 -41.02
N ALA A 98 -5.54 -16.40 -40.45
CA ALA A 98 -5.55 -16.18 -39.01
C ALA A 98 -6.93 -15.70 -38.53
N GLU A 99 -7.33 -16.15 -37.33
CA GLU A 99 -8.48 -15.63 -36.61
C GLU A 99 -8.07 -14.40 -35.75
N TYR A 100 -8.84 -13.35 -35.90
CA TYR A 100 -8.77 -12.14 -35.09
C TYR A 100 -9.98 -12.10 -34.16
N ALA A 101 -9.76 -12.06 -32.86
CA ALA A 101 -10.82 -12.07 -31.86
C ALA A 101 -10.69 -10.84 -30.96
N LEU A 102 -11.80 -10.13 -30.78
CA LEU A 102 -11.93 -9.05 -29.83
C LEU A 102 -13.03 -9.38 -28.83
N THR A 103 -12.69 -9.58 -27.58
CA THR A 103 -13.62 -9.85 -26.49
C THR A 103 -13.76 -8.61 -25.63
N VAL A 104 -15.00 -8.16 -25.41
CA VAL A 104 -15.34 -7.07 -24.52
C VAL A 104 -16.35 -7.53 -23.49
N ALA A 105 -16.25 -7.03 -22.25
CA ALA A 105 -17.25 -7.31 -21.23
C ALA A 105 -17.58 -6.05 -20.42
N TRP A 106 -18.79 -5.98 -19.91
CA TRP A 106 -19.30 -4.87 -19.07
C TRP A 106 -20.36 -5.40 -18.09
N LYS A 107 -20.75 -4.58 -17.12
CA LYS A 107 -21.87 -4.86 -16.24
C LYS A 107 -23.19 -4.39 -16.87
N LYS A 108 -24.20 -5.27 -16.85
CA LYS A 108 -25.60 -4.93 -17.10
C LYS A 108 -26.37 -5.34 -15.84
N ASP A 109 -26.78 -4.35 -15.04
CA ASP A 109 -27.30 -4.56 -13.69
C ASP A 109 -26.27 -5.29 -12.79
N SER A 110 -26.61 -6.45 -12.26
CA SER A 110 -25.71 -7.33 -11.47
C SER A 110 -24.85 -8.26 -12.35
N ASP A 111 -25.25 -8.48 -13.59
CA ASP A 111 -24.67 -9.52 -14.45
C ASP A 111 -23.47 -9.00 -15.26
N THR A 112 -22.56 -9.90 -15.57
CA THR A 112 -21.47 -9.63 -16.50
C THR A 112 -21.87 -10.11 -17.89
N VAL A 113 -21.98 -9.18 -18.82
CA VAL A 113 -22.22 -9.46 -20.24
C VAL A 113 -20.87 -9.52 -20.95
N THR A 114 -20.60 -10.59 -21.69
CA THR A 114 -19.35 -10.76 -22.43
C THR A 114 -19.67 -11.07 -23.88
N HIS A 115 -19.06 -10.36 -24.82
CA HIS A 115 -19.18 -10.62 -26.26
C HIS A 115 -17.79 -10.75 -26.88
N THR A 116 -17.68 -11.73 -27.77
CA THR A 116 -16.49 -11.94 -28.61
C THR A 116 -16.89 -11.82 -30.08
N VAL A 117 -16.29 -10.83 -30.74
CA VAL A 117 -16.39 -10.73 -32.21
C VAL A 117 -15.15 -11.35 -32.83
N LYS A 118 -15.34 -12.09 -33.92
CA LYS A 118 -14.29 -12.86 -34.59
C LYS A 118 -14.30 -12.58 -36.10
N LEU A 119 -13.10 -12.59 -36.68
CA LEU A 119 -12.88 -12.48 -38.12
C LEU A 119 -11.76 -13.43 -38.54
N THR A 120 -11.94 -14.19 -39.60
CA THR A 120 -10.84 -14.91 -40.26
C THR A 120 -10.36 -14.10 -41.46
N ALA A 121 -9.13 -13.61 -41.44
CA ALA A 121 -8.57 -12.80 -42.51
C ALA A 121 -8.18 -13.65 -43.72
N ASN A 122 -8.56 -13.24 -44.93
CA ASN A 122 -8.19 -13.89 -46.17
C ASN A 122 -7.12 -13.07 -46.96
N THR A 123 -7.45 -11.84 -47.32
CA THR A 123 -6.61 -10.93 -48.11
C THR A 123 -6.63 -9.51 -47.57
N GLU A 124 -7.25 -9.29 -46.42
CA GLU A 124 -7.45 -7.98 -45.83
C GLU A 124 -6.13 -7.38 -45.31
N THR A 125 -6.06 -6.07 -45.32
CA THR A 125 -5.03 -5.30 -44.64
C THR A 125 -5.35 -5.19 -43.13
N THR A 126 -4.39 -4.77 -42.32
CA THR A 126 -4.62 -4.51 -40.87
C THR A 126 -5.75 -3.52 -40.65
N GLU A 127 -5.86 -2.52 -41.49
CA GLU A 127 -6.92 -1.50 -41.44
C GLU A 127 -8.29 -2.09 -41.77
N GLN A 128 -8.38 -2.95 -42.82
CA GLN A 128 -9.62 -3.63 -43.18
C GLN A 128 -10.10 -4.59 -42.09
N ILE A 129 -9.14 -5.31 -41.44
CA ILE A 129 -9.43 -6.18 -40.29
C ILE A 129 -10.00 -5.36 -39.14
N ALA A 130 -9.37 -4.22 -38.79
CA ALA A 130 -9.84 -3.35 -37.75
C ALA A 130 -11.25 -2.79 -38.03
N ASN A 131 -11.52 -2.37 -39.29
CA ASN A 131 -12.85 -1.91 -39.72
C ASN A 131 -13.89 -3.00 -39.58
N SER A 132 -13.58 -4.24 -39.98
CA SER A 132 -14.48 -5.39 -39.89
C SER A 132 -14.80 -5.74 -38.43
N LEU A 133 -13.81 -5.71 -37.52
CA LEU A 133 -14.01 -5.91 -36.07
C LEU A 133 -14.89 -4.79 -35.47
N LYS A 134 -14.68 -3.53 -35.85
CA LYS A 134 -15.55 -2.41 -35.46
C LYS A 134 -16.99 -2.64 -35.89
N THR A 135 -17.20 -3.00 -37.14
CA THR A 135 -18.54 -3.25 -37.70
C THR A 135 -19.21 -4.42 -37.00
N SER A 136 -18.48 -5.52 -36.77
CA SER A 136 -18.98 -6.66 -36.03
C SER A 136 -19.34 -6.33 -34.59
N LEU A 137 -18.52 -5.51 -33.90
CA LEU A 137 -18.80 -5.06 -32.54
C LEU A 137 -20.07 -4.18 -32.51
N ALA A 138 -20.21 -3.25 -33.44
CA ALA A 138 -21.38 -2.38 -33.53
C ALA A 138 -22.69 -3.17 -33.82
N GLY A 139 -22.59 -4.34 -34.46
CA GLY A 139 -23.73 -5.26 -34.74
C GLY A 139 -24.15 -6.08 -33.52
N VAL A 140 -23.41 -6.07 -32.41
CA VAL A 140 -23.80 -6.81 -31.20
C VAL A 140 -24.98 -6.12 -30.52
N ALA A 141 -26.04 -6.89 -30.24
CA ALA A 141 -27.22 -6.36 -29.57
C ALA A 141 -26.88 -5.83 -28.17
N ASP A 142 -27.43 -4.65 -27.80
CA ASP A 142 -27.24 -3.99 -26.51
C ASP A 142 -25.77 -3.72 -26.16
N VAL A 143 -24.87 -3.66 -27.16
CA VAL A 143 -23.44 -3.36 -26.90
C VAL A 143 -23.25 -2.03 -26.18
N GLN A 144 -22.50 -2.05 -25.08
CA GLN A 144 -22.16 -0.85 -24.30
C GLN A 144 -20.77 -0.32 -24.60
N VAL A 145 -19.95 -1.06 -25.35
CA VAL A 145 -18.61 -0.64 -25.79
C VAL A 145 -18.66 -0.28 -27.25
N GLU A 146 -18.22 0.94 -27.58
CA GLU A 146 -18.12 1.44 -28.95
C GLU A 146 -16.66 1.58 -29.38
N ALA A 147 -16.43 1.57 -30.69
CA ALA A 147 -15.11 1.65 -31.28
C ALA A 147 -15.03 2.83 -32.27
N ALA A 148 -14.13 3.75 -32.05
CA ALA A 148 -13.61 4.66 -33.06
C ALA A 148 -12.41 4.03 -33.76
N ILE A 149 -12.12 4.40 -35.02
CA ILE A 149 -11.02 3.79 -35.77
C ILE A 149 -10.08 4.86 -36.32
N SER A 150 -8.80 4.55 -36.30
CA SER A 150 -7.74 5.33 -36.95
C SER A 150 -6.69 4.35 -37.50
N GLY A 151 -6.67 4.16 -38.84
CA GLY A 151 -5.82 3.15 -39.47
C GLY A 151 -6.12 1.74 -38.93
N SER A 152 -5.12 1.05 -38.43
CA SER A 152 -5.23 -0.30 -37.85
C SER A 152 -5.63 -0.33 -36.37
N THR A 153 -5.93 0.83 -35.77
CA THR A 153 -6.19 0.95 -34.33
C THR A 153 -7.65 1.28 -34.06
N LEU A 154 -8.28 0.48 -33.19
CA LEU A 154 -9.58 0.73 -32.60
C LEU A 154 -9.41 1.42 -31.25
N THR A 155 -10.05 2.56 -31.04
CA THR A 155 -10.17 3.17 -29.70
C THR A 155 -11.51 2.77 -29.11
N LEU A 156 -11.47 1.95 -28.06
CA LEU A 156 -12.66 1.46 -27.38
C LEU A 156 -13.02 2.34 -26.20
N THR A 157 -14.31 2.66 -26.08
CA THR A 157 -14.90 3.45 -25.00
C THR A 157 -16.21 2.83 -24.54
N HIS A 158 -16.55 3.00 -23.27
CA HIS A 158 -17.88 2.62 -22.78
C HIS A 158 -18.85 3.78 -22.99
N LYS A 159 -20.03 3.53 -23.57
CA LYS A 159 -21.03 4.57 -23.94
C LYS A 159 -21.45 5.47 -22.77
N SER A 160 -21.54 4.94 -21.57
CA SER A 160 -21.87 5.69 -20.36
C SER A 160 -20.66 6.01 -19.48
N GLY A 161 -19.43 5.75 -19.94
CA GLY A 161 -18.22 5.90 -19.13
C GLY A 161 -18.09 4.87 -18.00
N ALA A 162 -18.87 3.79 -18.02
CA ALA A 162 -18.77 2.71 -17.01
C ALA A 162 -17.57 1.79 -17.28
N ALA A 163 -17.34 0.86 -16.35
CA ALA A 163 -16.28 -0.11 -16.47
C ALA A 163 -16.50 -1.11 -17.60
N PHE A 164 -15.44 -1.42 -18.32
CA PHE A 164 -15.41 -2.48 -19.32
C PHE A 164 -14.05 -3.19 -19.30
N THR A 165 -14.03 -4.41 -19.83
CA THR A 165 -12.78 -5.16 -20.03
C THR A 165 -12.56 -5.43 -21.50
N VAL A 166 -11.30 -5.60 -21.89
CA VAL A 166 -10.90 -5.89 -23.27
C VAL A 166 -9.86 -7.00 -23.26
N ARG A 167 -10.08 -7.99 -24.15
CA ARG A 167 -9.09 -9.03 -24.46
C ARG A 167 -9.00 -9.21 -25.97
N THR A 168 -7.83 -9.53 -26.46
CA THR A 168 -7.57 -9.75 -27.89
C THR A 168 -6.97 -11.12 -28.14
N GLY A 169 -7.23 -11.67 -29.32
CA GLY A 169 -6.49 -12.81 -29.85
C GLY A 169 -5.10 -12.44 -30.35
N ALA A 170 -4.43 -13.39 -31.01
CA ALA A 170 -3.12 -13.20 -31.60
C ALA A 170 -3.13 -12.08 -32.67
N ASN A 171 -1.95 -11.50 -32.94
CA ASN A 171 -1.72 -10.42 -33.91
C ASN A 171 -2.45 -9.10 -33.61
N MET A 172 -2.93 -8.94 -32.38
CA MET A 172 -3.54 -7.72 -31.88
C MET A 172 -2.96 -7.35 -30.52
N THR A 173 -2.80 -6.07 -30.27
CA THR A 173 -2.25 -5.55 -29.01
C THR A 173 -3.24 -4.59 -28.34
N VAL A 174 -3.52 -4.83 -27.06
CA VAL A 174 -4.24 -3.86 -26.21
C VAL A 174 -3.24 -2.82 -25.72
N GLY A 175 -3.50 -1.56 -25.98
CA GLY A 175 -2.69 -0.43 -25.54
C GLY A 175 -2.88 -0.10 -24.05
N THR A 176 -2.13 0.88 -23.56
CA THR A 176 -2.33 1.41 -22.21
C THR A 176 -3.69 2.12 -22.12
N ALA A 177 -4.46 1.81 -21.10
CA ALA A 177 -5.72 2.48 -20.83
C ALA A 177 -5.47 3.91 -20.37
N THR A 178 -6.28 4.85 -20.84
CA THR A 178 -6.27 6.24 -20.38
C THR A 178 -7.40 6.50 -19.40
N SER A 179 -7.22 7.43 -18.46
CA SER A 179 -8.24 7.82 -17.49
C SER A 179 -8.22 9.31 -17.26
N ASN A 180 -9.41 9.89 -17.11
CA ASN A 180 -9.62 11.25 -16.62
C ASN A 180 -10.40 11.25 -15.30
N GLU A 181 -10.60 10.07 -14.68
CA GLU A 181 -11.23 9.98 -13.37
C GLU A 181 -10.35 10.68 -12.32
N ASP A 182 -10.95 11.51 -11.50
CA ASP A 182 -10.27 12.20 -10.41
C ASP A 182 -9.71 11.21 -9.39
N TRP A 183 -8.51 11.49 -8.84
CA TRP A 183 -7.85 10.57 -7.90
C TRP A 183 -8.63 10.37 -6.61
N ALA A 184 -9.27 11.40 -6.06
CA ALA A 184 -10.08 11.24 -4.87
C ALA A 184 -11.33 10.39 -5.14
N GLN A 185 -11.96 10.53 -6.29
CA GLN A 185 -13.07 9.69 -6.74
C GLN A 185 -12.61 8.23 -6.92
N THR A 186 -11.48 8.02 -7.58
CA THR A 186 -10.88 6.70 -7.78
C THR A 186 -10.63 6.01 -6.44
N LEU A 187 -9.87 6.66 -5.54
CA LEU A 187 -9.46 6.07 -4.27
C LEU A 187 -10.63 5.85 -3.31
N ASN A 188 -11.63 6.73 -3.34
CA ASN A 188 -12.88 6.51 -2.58
C ASN A 188 -13.68 5.32 -3.13
N ALA A 189 -13.70 5.11 -4.45
CA ALA A 189 -14.35 3.95 -5.06
C ALA A 189 -13.62 2.65 -4.76
N VAL A 190 -12.28 2.66 -4.81
CA VAL A 190 -11.41 1.54 -4.42
C VAL A 190 -11.61 1.20 -2.94
N LYS A 191 -11.52 2.17 -2.05
CA LYS A 191 -11.70 1.99 -0.59
C LYS A 191 -13.08 1.44 -0.23
N ARG A 192 -14.12 1.84 -0.96
CA ARG A 192 -15.49 1.35 -0.75
C ARG A 192 -15.65 -0.13 -1.10
N GLU A 193 -14.92 -0.63 -2.11
CA GLU A 193 -14.95 -2.03 -2.49
C GLU A 193 -14.09 -2.89 -1.57
N SER A 194 -12.89 -2.40 -1.20
CA SER A 194 -12.02 -3.05 -0.20
C SER A 194 -11.14 -2.02 0.50
N ASP A 195 -11.13 -2.09 1.83
CA ASP A 195 -10.25 -1.30 2.72
C ASP A 195 -9.19 -2.18 3.41
N GLU A 196 -8.96 -3.40 2.91
CA GLU A 196 -8.03 -4.39 3.47
C GLU A 196 -6.55 -4.13 3.12
N TRP A 197 -6.18 -2.89 2.87
CA TRP A 197 -4.82 -2.46 2.55
C TRP A 197 -4.44 -1.21 3.34
N TYR A 198 -3.17 -1.08 3.63
CA TYR A 198 -2.60 0.09 4.31
C TYR A 198 -1.67 0.89 3.40
N GLY A 199 -0.84 0.21 2.61
CA GLY A 199 0.06 0.83 1.66
C GLY A 199 -0.63 1.19 0.35
N LEU A 200 -0.31 2.34 -0.20
CA LEU A 200 -0.82 2.85 -1.46
C LEU A 200 0.34 3.24 -2.38
N THR A 201 0.26 2.84 -3.64
CA THR A 201 1.12 3.34 -4.71
C THR A 201 0.29 3.49 -5.99
N VAL A 202 0.75 4.34 -6.90
CA VAL A 202 0.02 4.65 -8.15
C VAL A 202 0.96 4.64 -9.35
N ASP A 203 0.39 4.52 -10.54
CA ASP A 203 1.15 4.55 -11.80
C ASP A 203 1.65 5.94 -12.17
N SER A 204 0.90 6.98 -11.80
CA SER A 204 1.23 8.35 -12.18
C SER A 204 2.43 8.90 -11.41
N ARG A 205 3.33 9.57 -12.15
CA ARG A 205 4.50 10.29 -11.63
C ARG A 205 4.36 11.80 -11.80
N THR A 206 3.20 12.28 -12.30
CA THR A 206 2.99 13.71 -12.44
C THR A 206 2.83 14.37 -11.08
N GLU A 207 3.40 15.55 -10.90
CA GLU A 207 3.36 16.27 -9.64
C GLU A 207 1.91 16.50 -9.16
N ALA A 208 1.02 16.90 -10.07
CA ALA A 208 -0.37 17.17 -9.72
C ALA A 208 -1.08 15.93 -9.18
N ASP A 209 -0.91 14.77 -9.82
CA ASP A 209 -1.50 13.51 -9.39
C ASP A 209 -0.92 13.06 -8.06
N VAL A 210 0.42 13.11 -7.91
CA VAL A 210 1.09 12.73 -6.66
C VAL A 210 0.61 13.58 -5.49
N LEU A 211 0.49 14.90 -5.66
CA LEU A 211 -0.02 15.79 -4.62
C LEU A 211 -1.49 15.51 -4.28
N ALA A 212 -2.32 15.18 -5.27
CA ALA A 212 -3.73 14.82 -5.06
C ALA A 212 -3.85 13.50 -4.28
N VAL A 213 -3.07 12.48 -4.64
CA VAL A 213 -3.04 11.18 -3.95
C VAL A 213 -2.50 11.33 -2.53
N ALA A 214 -1.42 12.13 -2.33
CA ALA A 214 -0.85 12.40 -1.02
C ALA A 214 -1.86 13.09 -0.08
N ALA A 215 -2.60 14.09 -0.57
CA ALA A 215 -3.65 14.75 0.21
C ALA A 215 -4.79 13.80 0.62
N TRP A 216 -5.17 12.88 -0.28
CA TRP A 216 -6.15 11.84 0.03
C TRP A 216 -5.61 10.83 1.06
N ALA A 217 -4.36 10.39 0.90
CA ALA A 217 -3.70 9.45 1.79
C ALA A 217 -3.59 10.00 3.22
N GLU A 218 -3.23 11.28 3.36
CA GLU A 218 -3.18 11.99 4.64
C GLU A 218 -4.53 11.97 5.37
N THR A 219 -5.61 12.27 4.65
CA THR A 219 -6.97 12.28 5.22
C THR A 219 -7.47 10.88 5.59
N ASN A 220 -7.04 9.85 4.86
CA ASN A 220 -7.52 8.48 5.02
C ASN A 220 -6.57 7.58 5.83
N HIS A 221 -5.46 8.12 6.33
CA HIS A 221 -4.43 7.40 7.10
C HIS A 221 -3.91 6.16 6.35
N LYS A 222 -3.59 6.32 5.05
CA LYS A 222 -2.98 5.28 4.20
C LYS A 222 -1.55 5.68 3.86
N LEU A 223 -0.59 4.79 4.02
CA LEU A 223 0.82 5.06 3.72
C LEU A 223 1.02 5.09 2.21
N PHE A 224 1.24 6.27 1.66
CA PHE A 224 1.46 6.48 0.23
C PHE A 224 2.96 6.57 -0.09
N GLY A 225 3.42 5.69 -0.99
CA GLY A 225 4.76 5.71 -1.56
C GLY A 225 4.77 6.24 -2.98
N THR A 226 5.73 7.12 -3.30
CA THR A 226 5.96 7.64 -4.65
C THR A 226 7.45 7.71 -4.96
N ALA A 227 7.82 7.72 -6.26
CA ALA A 227 9.19 7.94 -6.69
C ALA A 227 9.25 8.95 -7.84
N SER A 228 10.37 9.64 -7.96
CA SER A 228 10.61 10.63 -9.02
C SER A 228 12.05 10.57 -9.52
N ALA A 229 12.24 10.72 -10.82
CA ALA A 229 13.54 10.85 -11.49
C ALA A 229 13.89 12.32 -11.82
N ALA A 230 13.14 13.28 -11.31
CA ALA A 230 13.34 14.70 -11.63
C ALA A 230 14.64 15.22 -11.00
N GLN A 231 15.58 15.65 -11.84
CA GLN A 231 16.92 16.08 -11.41
C GLN A 231 16.91 17.28 -10.46
N ASN A 232 15.89 18.13 -10.52
CA ASN A 232 15.75 19.27 -9.61
C ASN A 232 15.59 18.86 -8.13
N ILE A 233 15.30 17.59 -7.85
CA ILE A 233 15.25 17.05 -6.49
C ILE A 233 16.64 17.07 -5.83
N THR A 234 17.70 16.82 -6.61
CA THR A 234 19.08 16.80 -6.13
C THR A 234 19.76 18.18 -6.19
N ASP A 235 19.08 19.19 -6.67
CA ASP A 235 19.56 20.56 -6.67
C ASP A 235 19.21 21.26 -5.35
N GLY A 236 20.24 21.63 -4.58
CA GLY A 236 20.06 22.30 -3.29
C GLY A 236 19.56 23.76 -3.38
N SER A 237 19.57 24.37 -4.56
CA SER A 237 19.03 25.70 -4.82
C SER A 237 17.53 25.68 -5.20
N VAL A 238 16.95 24.49 -5.46
CA VAL A 238 15.56 24.30 -5.84
C VAL A 238 14.76 23.84 -4.62
N ASP A 239 13.67 24.53 -4.34
CA ASP A 239 12.74 24.26 -3.24
C ASP A 239 11.29 24.03 -3.70
N ASN A 240 11.04 24.07 -5.00
CA ASN A 240 9.74 23.89 -5.63
C ASN A 240 9.60 22.55 -6.39
N ASP A 241 10.53 21.61 -6.19
CA ASP A 241 10.42 20.25 -6.68
C ASP A 241 9.39 19.43 -5.87
N LEU A 242 9.07 18.22 -6.37
CA LEU A 242 8.05 17.36 -5.79
C LEU A 242 8.30 17.06 -4.30
N LEU A 243 9.53 16.67 -3.92
CA LEU A 243 9.83 16.33 -2.52
C LEU A 243 9.77 17.55 -1.61
N SER A 244 10.25 18.69 -2.07
CA SER A 244 10.15 19.98 -1.35
C SER A 244 8.70 20.40 -1.13
N LYS A 245 7.83 20.20 -2.12
CA LYS A 245 6.39 20.47 -2.01
C LYS A 245 5.69 19.54 -1.04
N LEU A 246 5.97 18.25 -1.10
CA LEU A 246 5.45 17.26 -0.15
C LEU A 246 5.90 17.60 1.28
N LYS A 247 7.18 17.94 1.48
CA LYS A 247 7.74 18.37 2.76
C LYS A 247 7.04 19.62 3.29
N THR A 248 6.85 20.64 2.44
CA THR A 248 6.16 21.89 2.82
C THR A 248 4.71 21.65 3.24
N LYS A 249 4.03 20.65 2.63
CA LYS A 249 2.69 20.22 3.04
C LYS A 249 2.70 19.46 4.37
N GLY A 250 3.84 18.93 4.81
CA GLY A 250 3.98 18.21 6.07
C GLY A 250 3.19 16.90 6.13
N TYR A 251 3.06 16.19 5.00
CA TYR A 251 2.29 14.96 4.95
C TYR A 251 2.97 13.83 5.72
N ALA A 252 2.31 13.36 6.78
CA ALA A 252 2.81 12.29 7.66
C ALA A 252 2.61 10.89 7.08
N TYR A 253 1.74 10.74 6.10
CA TYR A 253 1.43 9.46 5.47
C TYR A 253 1.99 9.33 4.05
N THR A 254 2.89 10.22 3.62
CA THR A 254 3.51 10.15 2.31
C THR A 254 5.03 10.09 2.44
N PHE A 255 5.66 9.16 1.72
CA PHE A 255 7.11 9.13 1.55
C PHE A 255 7.48 9.15 0.07
N GLY A 256 8.59 9.77 -0.25
CA GLY A 256 9.08 9.90 -1.62
C GLY A 256 10.50 9.38 -1.78
N LEU A 257 10.76 8.73 -2.92
CA LEU A 257 12.09 8.34 -3.32
C LEU A 257 12.58 9.20 -4.49
N TYR A 258 13.85 9.55 -4.45
CA TYR A 258 14.57 9.94 -5.66
C TYR A 258 15.23 8.69 -6.26
N HIS A 259 14.95 8.43 -7.54
CA HIS A 259 15.53 7.29 -8.25
C HIS A 259 15.58 7.58 -9.73
N THR A 260 16.75 7.45 -10.35
CA THR A 260 16.97 7.84 -11.76
C THR A 260 16.12 7.04 -12.75
N GLN A 261 15.73 5.81 -12.40
CA GLN A 261 14.89 4.92 -13.20
C GLN A 261 13.42 4.90 -12.73
N ALA A 262 12.96 5.88 -11.95
CA ALA A 262 11.59 5.89 -11.39
C ALA A 262 10.46 5.82 -12.45
N ALA A 263 10.73 6.19 -13.70
CA ALA A 263 9.77 6.05 -14.80
C ALA A 263 9.60 4.60 -15.30
N ALA A 264 10.61 3.75 -15.08
CA ALA A 264 10.65 2.37 -15.54
C ALA A 264 10.53 1.35 -14.40
N GLU A 265 11.02 1.72 -13.23
CA GLU A 265 11.06 0.88 -12.04
C GLU A 265 10.17 1.45 -10.94
N TYR A 266 9.78 0.61 -9.98
CA TYR A 266 8.90 0.96 -8.88
C TYR A 266 9.60 0.70 -7.53
N PRO A 267 10.67 1.48 -7.19
CA PRO A 267 11.43 1.27 -5.95
C PRO A 267 10.57 1.46 -4.69
N GLU A 268 9.57 2.34 -4.72
CA GLU A 268 8.62 2.54 -3.61
C GLU A 268 7.73 1.30 -3.38
N VAL A 269 7.37 0.58 -4.44
CA VAL A 269 6.62 -0.68 -4.35
C VAL A 269 7.51 -1.78 -3.75
N ALA A 270 8.74 -1.91 -4.25
CA ALA A 270 9.71 -2.88 -3.76
C ALA A 270 10.04 -2.66 -2.27
N LEU A 271 10.30 -1.40 -1.88
CA LEU A 271 10.60 -1.03 -0.50
C LEU A 271 9.42 -1.32 0.43
N MET A 272 8.20 -0.99 0.01
CA MET A 272 6.99 -1.28 0.76
C MET A 272 6.75 -2.78 0.88
N ALA A 273 6.93 -3.55 -0.19
CA ALA A 273 6.78 -5.01 -0.20
C ALA A 273 7.72 -5.68 0.80
N GLU A 274 9.01 -5.30 0.80
CA GLU A 274 10.00 -5.86 1.71
C GLU A 274 9.69 -5.50 3.17
N ARG A 275 9.31 -4.24 3.47
CA ARG A 275 9.06 -3.78 4.83
C ARG A 275 7.73 -4.24 5.42
N PHE A 276 6.73 -4.49 4.61
CA PHE A 276 5.42 -4.95 5.09
C PHE A 276 5.39 -6.40 5.58
N THR A 277 6.45 -7.15 5.38
CA THR A 277 6.61 -8.50 5.97
C THR A 277 6.95 -8.49 7.46
N TYR A 278 7.38 -7.34 7.97
CA TYR A 278 7.72 -7.15 9.37
C TYR A 278 6.52 -6.63 10.17
N TYR A 279 6.51 -6.91 11.46
CA TYR A 279 5.54 -6.27 12.36
C TYR A 279 5.75 -4.76 12.39
N PRO A 280 4.67 -3.95 12.41
CA PRO A 280 4.80 -2.51 12.54
C PRO A 280 5.66 -2.09 13.74
N GLY A 281 6.70 -1.30 13.48
CA GLY A 281 7.66 -0.83 14.47
C GLY A 281 8.85 -1.75 14.74
N SER A 282 8.90 -2.96 14.14
CA SER A 282 10.07 -3.86 14.25
C SER A 282 11.01 -3.73 13.06
N GLU A 283 10.70 -2.86 12.13
CA GLU A 283 11.46 -2.63 10.90
C GLU A 283 12.11 -1.25 10.88
N THR A 284 13.07 -1.08 9.98
CA THR A 284 13.53 0.23 9.52
C THR A 284 13.41 0.33 8.01
N TRP A 285 13.22 1.53 7.47
CA TRP A 285 13.10 1.79 6.03
C TRP A 285 14.42 2.26 5.41
N ALA A 286 15.45 2.44 6.22
CA ALA A 286 16.83 2.62 5.78
C ALA A 286 17.59 1.28 5.78
N ASN A 287 18.69 1.22 5.04
CA ASN A 287 19.58 0.05 4.91
C ASN A 287 18.88 -1.20 4.34
N VAL A 288 17.88 -1.01 3.47
CA VAL A 288 17.07 -2.07 2.88
C VAL A 288 17.62 -2.46 1.52
N LYS A 289 17.83 -3.76 1.30
CA LYS A 289 18.15 -4.31 -0.02
C LYS A 289 16.87 -4.48 -0.83
N LEU A 290 16.91 -4.07 -2.09
CA LEU A 290 15.79 -4.22 -3.03
C LEU A 290 16.22 -5.10 -4.21
N ASN A 291 15.51 -6.20 -4.43
CA ASN A 291 15.72 -7.07 -5.57
C ASN A 291 14.98 -6.53 -6.80
N GLY A 292 15.60 -6.66 -7.97
CA GLY A 292 14.97 -6.25 -9.22
C GLY A 292 14.88 -4.73 -9.42
N ILE A 293 15.47 -3.94 -8.53
CA ILE A 293 15.61 -2.49 -8.65
C ILE A 293 17.09 -2.16 -8.88
N THR A 294 17.35 -1.29 -9.84
CA THR A 294 18.71 -0.84 -10.17
C THR A 294 19.18 0.17 -9.13
N ALA A 295 20.30 -0.09 -8.45
CA ALA A 295 20.84 0.87 -7.50
C ALA A 295 21.48 2.07 -8.22
N ASP A 296 21.15 3.26 -7.81
CA ASP A 296 21.74 4.49 -8.32
C ASP A 296 23.20 4.64 -7.88
N ARG A 297 23.94 5.46 -8.64
CA ARG A 297 25.31 5.91 -8.31
C ARG A 297 25.30 7.43 -8.25
N LEU A 298 24.80 7.96 -7.15
CA LEU A 298 24.67 9.40 -6.97
C LEU A 298 25.93 10.00 -6.33
N PRO A 299 26.30 11.24 -6.69
CA PRO A 299 27.23 12.03 -5.89
C PRO A 299 26.70 12.21 -4.46
N GLU A 300 27.58 12.17 -3.46
CA GLU A 300 27.18 12.32 -2.06
C GLU A 300 26.39 13.61 -1.80
N GLY A 301 26.79 14.71 -2.46
CA GLY A 301 26.05 15.98 -2.37
C GLY A 301 24.59 15.87 -2.80
N ASP A 302 24.30 15.12 -3.84
CA ASP A 302 22.96 14.92 -4.38
C ASP A 302 22.09 14.11 -3.39
N VAL A 303 22.69 13.07 -2.80
CA VAL A 303 22.04 12.25 -1.76
C VAL A 303 21.66 13.10 -0.55
N LEU A 304 22.61 13.90 -0.06
CA LEU A 304 22.37 14.79 1.10
C LEU A 304 21.27 15.83 0.81
N VAL A 305 21.19 16.33 -0.42
CA VAL A 305 20.14 17.27 -0.82
C VAL A 305 18.77 16.55 -0.84
N ALA A 306 18.68 15.38 -1.43
CA ALA A 306 17.45 14.58 -1.42
C ALA A 306 17.00 14.25 0.01
N GLN A 307 17.91 13.86 0.89
CA GLN A 307 17.63 13.56 2.30
C GLN A 307 17.18 14.79 3.10
N LYS A 308 17.77 15.99 2.82
CA LYS A 308 17.30 17.25 3.41
C LYS A 308 15.85 17.57 3.04
N LYS A 309 15.37 17.08 1.90
CA LYS A 309 13.98 17.17 1.45
C LYS A 309 13.11 16.00 1.95
N ASN A 310 13.59 15.24 2.95
CA ASN A 310 12.98 14.02 3.50
C ASN A 310 12.82 12.89 2.46
N GLY A 311 13.60 12.92 1.39
CA GLY A 311 13.63 11.89 0.35
C GLY A 311 14.42 10.66 0.79
N THR A 312 14.03 9.52 0.24
CA THR A 312 14.77 8.25 0.32
C THR A 312 15.49 8.02 -1.00
N THR A 313 16.71 7.47 -0.96
CA THR A 313 17.48 7.03 -2.13
C THR A 313 17.69 5.53 -2.07
N PHE A 314 17.98 4.91 -3.22
CA PHE A 314 18.44 3.52 -3.29
C PHE A 314 19.73 3.49 -4.08
N GLU A 315 20.84 3.23 -3.42
CA GLU A 315 22.16 3.46 -3.98
C GLU A 315 23.19 2.39 -3.58
N THR A 316 24.32 2.40 -4.28
CA THR A 316 25.40 1.43 -4.06
C THR A 316 26.42 1.96 -3.04
N PHE A 317 26.59 1.25 -1.92
CA PHE A 317 27.62 1.45 -0.91
C PHE A 317 28.65 0.32 -0.99
N GLY A 318 29.79 0.59 -1.55
CA GLY A 318 30.81 -0.46 -1.77
C GLY A 318 30.24 -1.62 -2.59
N SER A 319 30.01 -2.78 -1.96
CA SER A 319 29.40 -3.97 -2.56
C SER A 319 27.91 -4.13 -2.27
N PHE A 320 27.30 -3.22 -1.52
CA PHE A 320 25.91 -3.31 -1.10
C PHE A 320 25.05 -2.28 -1.84
N ALA A 321 23.89 -2.72 -2.31
CA ALA A 321 22.83 -1.84 -2.78
C ALA A 321 21.76 -1.74 -1.70
N ILE A 322 21.56 -0.54 -1.14
CA ILE A 322 20.66 -0.32 0.01
C ILE A 322 19.93 1.01 -0.09
N SER A 323 18.75 1.08 0.53
CA SER A 323 18.03 2.34 0.71
C SER A 323 18.68 3.22 1.79
N GLN A 324 18.61 4.53 1.59
CA GLN A 324 19.02 5.54 2.56
C GLN A 324 17.87 6.54 2.78
N GLY A 325 17.59 6.89 4.03
CA GLY A 325 16.47 7.73 4.40
C GLY A 325 15.41 6.96 5.18
N GLY A 326 14.19 6.86 4.67
CA GLY A 326 13.08 6.17 5.35
C GLY A 326 12.21 7.10 6.19
N LYS A 327 12.12 8.37 5.79
CA LYS A 327 11.25 9.38 6.40
C LYS A 327 10.01 9.64 5.55
N THR A 328 8.94 10.03 6.20
CA THR A 328 7.77 10.64 5.55
C THR A 328 8.07 12.09 5.17
N ALA A 329 7.21 12.69 4.36
CA ALA A 329 7.34 14.10 3.97
C ALA A 329 7.28 15.05 5.17
N ALA A 330 6.61 14.69 6.27
CA ALA A 330 6.61 15.43 7.54
C ALA A 330 7.95 15.36 8.30
N GLY A 331 8.84 14.45 7.92
CA GLY A 331 10.14 14.26 8.58
C GLY A 331 10.16 13.18 9.67
N GLU A 332 9.02 12.56 9.97
CA GLU A 332 8.93 11.42 10.88
C GLU A 332 9.38 10.11 10.21
N TRP A 333 9.87 9.16 10.98
CA TRP A 333 10.24 7.85 10.46
C TRP A 333 9.02 7.02 10.08
N ILE A 334 9.07 6.32 8.96
CA ILE A 334 7.93 5.55 8.42
C ILE A 334 7.52 4.41 9.37
N ASP A 335 8.48 3.74 9.98
CA ASP A 335 8.26 2.68 10.98
C ASP A 335 7.49 3.21 12.21
N ILE A 336 7.79 4.42 12.69
CA ILE A 336 7.08 5.06 13.80
C ILE A 336 5.63 5.37 13.42
N ILE A 337 5.38 5.91 12.22
CA ILE A 337 4.02 6.18 11.74
C ILE A 337 3.21 4.88 11.65
N ARG A 338 3.79 3.85 11.05
CA ARG A 338 3.16 2.54 10.91
C ARG A 338 2.89 1.88 12.27
N PHE A 339 3.84 1.96 13.20
CA PHE A 339 3.69 1.46 14.56
C PHE A 339 2.59 2.20 15.33
N ARG A 340 2.57 3.53 15.26
CA ARG A 340 1.53 4.36 15.89
C ARG A 340 0.13 3.92 15.45
N ASP A 341 -0.07 3.74 14.15
CA ASP A 341 -1.37 3.37 13.59
C ASP A 341 -1.78 1.95 14.00
N TRP A 342 -0.82 1.02 13.97
CA TRP A 342 -1.03 -0.33 14.45
C TRP A 342 -1.37 -0.37 15.94
N LEU A 343 -0.62 0.34 16.78
CA LEU A 343 -0.86 0.37 18.23
C LEU A 343 -2.23 0.96 18.54
N LYS A 344 -2.60 2.06 17.87
CA LYS A 344 -3.94 2.65 17.99
C LYS A 344 -5.03 1.65 17.66
N ALA A 345 -4.95 0.98 16.51
CA ALA A 345 -5.96 0.03 16.06
C ALA A 345 -6.05 -1.19 17.00
N THR A 346 -4.90 -1.72 17.45
CA THR A 346 -4.82 -2.84 18.38
C THR A 346 -5.44 -2.46 19.72
N MET A 347 -5.08 -1.31 20.29
CA MET A 347 -5.62 -0.84 21.56
C MET A 347 -7.13 -0.57 21.48
N GLN A 348 -7.61 -0.01 20.37
CA GLN A 348 -9.05 0.16 20.14
C GLN A 348 -9.77 -1.19 20.10
N ALA A 349 -9.22 -2.19 19.43
CA ALA A 349 -9.79 -3.53 19.37
C ALA A 349 -9.80 -4.21 20.74
N ASP A 350 -8.70 -4.18 21.49
CA ASP A 350 -8.58 -4.82 22.80
C ASP A 350 -9.53 -4.18 23.82
N VAL A 351 -9.64 -2.84 23.85
CA VAL A 351 -10.56 -2.12 24.72
C VAL A 351 -12.02 -2.38 24.32
N ALA A 352 -12.34 -2.36 23.03
CA ALA A 352 -13.69 -2.68 22.55
C ALA A 352 -14.07 -4.13 22.91
N TYR A 353 -13.15 -5.08 22.75
CA TYR A 353 -13.36 -6.46 23.17
C TYR A 353 -13.64 -6.58 24.67
N ALA A 354 -12.87 -5.88 25.50
CA ALA A 354 -13.08 -5.86 26.95
C ALA A 354 -14.45 -5.28 27.35
N LEU A 355 -14.91 -4.23 26.67
CA LEU A 355 -16.23 -3.63 26.89
C LEU A 355 -17.38 -4.56 26.48
N ILE A 356 -17.27 -5.23 25.34
CA ILE A 356 -18.31 -6.12 24.78
C ILE A 356 -18.44 -7.40 25.62
N ASN A 357 -17.30 -7.96 26.06
CA ASN A 357 -17.27 -9.26 26.75
C ASN A 357 -17.31 -9.16 28.29
N ALA A 358 -17.58 -7.99 28.84
CA ALA A 358 -17.63 -7.77 30.30
C ALA A 358 -18.83 -8.43 31.03
N GLY A 359 -19.64 -9.26 30.35
CA GLY A 359 -20.73 -10.01 30.97
C GLY A 359 -21.85 -9.14 31.54
N GLY A 360 -22.19 -8.04 30.84
CA GLY A 360 -23.30 -7.13 31.17
C GLY A 360 -22.89 -5.67 31.19
N LYS A 361 -21.94 -5.24 32.03
CA LYS A 361 -21.41 -3.87 32.06
C LYS A 361 -20.02 -3.82 32.69
N VAL A 362 -19.23 -2.84 32.28
CA VAL A 362 -18.04 -2.38 33.02
C VAL A 362 -18.49 -1.30 33.99
N PRO A 363 -18.46 -1.55 35.31
CA PRO A 363 -18.96 -0.56 36.31
C PRO A 363 -17.92 0.55 36.53
N TYR A 364 -18.38 1.72 37.00
CA TYR A 364 -17.51 2.81 37.48
C TYR A 364 -16.97 2.51 38.89
N THR A 365 -16.18 1.46 38.98
CA THR A 365 -15.43 1.04 40.16
C THR A 365 -13.95 0.88 39.77
N ASP A 366 -13.06 0.87 40.74
CA ASP A 366 -11.62 0.63 40.44
C ASP A 366 -11.41 -0.69 39.70
N LYS A 367 -12.19 -1.75 40.03
CA LYS A 367 -12.15 -3.02 39.30
C LYS A 367 -12.59 -2.88 37.83
N GLY A 368 -13.65 -2.06 37.58
CA GLY A 368 -14.12 -1.83 36.21
C GLY A 368 -13.12 -1.00 35.38
N ILE A 369 -12.52 0.03 35.97
CA ILE A 369 -11.47 0.81 35.34
C ILE A 369 -10.27 -0.09 35.02
N GLN A 370 -9.91 -0.98 35.95
CA GLN A 370 -8.79 -1.91 35.76
C GLN A 370 -8.99 -2.87 34.56
N ILE A 371 -10.23 -3.25 34.23
CA ILE A 371 -10.52 -4.06 33.04
C ILE A 371 -10.03 -3.33 31.77
N ILE A 372 -10.32 -2.03 31.67
CA ILE A 372 -9.90 -1.20 30.52
C ILE A 372 -8.38 -1.02 30.50
N VAL A 373 -7.79 -0.73 31.67
CA VAL A 373 -6.35 -0.58 31.82
C VAL A 373 -5.61 -1.86 31.43
N ASN A 374 -6.10 -3.02 31.83
CA ASN A 374 -5.51 -4.31 31.46
C ASN A 374 -5.57 -4.55 29.94
N ALA A 375 -6.67 -4.19 29.27
CA ALA A 375 -6.78 -4.27 27.81
C ALA A 375 -5.73 -3.37 27.12
N MET A 376 -5.58 -2.11 27.58
CA MET A 376 -4.54 -1.22 27.08
C MET A 376 -3.11 -1.78 27.34
N GLN A 377 -2.89 -2.34 28.52
CA GLN A 377 -1.61 -2.96 28.89
C GLN A 377 -1.26 -4.13 27.98
N GLN A 378 -2.23 -4.96 27.58
CA GLN A 378 -2.01 -6.07 26.64
C GLN A 378 -1.48 -5.56 25.29
N SER A 379 -2.09 -4.51 24.73
CA SER A 379 -1.61 -3.88 23.49
C SER A 379 -0.19 -3.34 23.61
N LEU A 380 0.15 -2.69 24.74
CA LEU A 380 1.49 -2.15 24.98
C LEU A 380 2.54 -3.26 25.17
N VAL A 381 2.23 -4.32 25.93
CA VAL A 381 3.09 -5.50 26.07
C VAL A 381 3.33 -6.18 24.72
N LEU A 382 2.30 -6.26 23.87
CA LEU A 382 2.45 -6.76 22.50
C LEU A 382 3.37 -5.85 21.67
N GLY A 383 3.30 -4.51 21.86
CA GLY A 383 4.21 -3.53 21.25
C GLY A 383 5.66 -3.74 21.65
N VAL A 384 5.93 -4.06 22.92
CA VAL A 384 7.28 -4.43 23.41
C VAL A 384 7.74 -5.72 22.73
N ARG A 385 6.94 -6.78 22.77
CA ARG A 385 7.29 -8.08 22.17
C ARG A 385 7.57 -7.99 20.67
N ARG A 386 6.96 -7.05 19.98
CA ARG A 386 7.14 -6.80 18.53
C ARG A 386 8.25 -5.82 18.22
N GLY A 387 8.93 -5.27 19.23
CA GLY A 387 10.10 -4.39 19.06
C GLY A 387 9.78 -2.94 18.70
N GLY A 388 8.51 -2.50 18.73
CA GLY A 388 8.13 -1.11 18.52
C GLY A 388 8.29 -0.25 19.79
N ILE A 389 8.13 -0.86 20.95
CA ILE A 389 8.37 -0.25 22.26
C ILE A 389 9.65 -0.86 22.85
N ALA A 390 10.52 -0.02 23.41
CA ALA A 390 11.76 -0.44 24.06
C ALA A 390 11.46 -1.33 25.27
N GLU A 391 12.28 -2.34 25.49
CA GLU A 391 12.24 -3.18 26.68
C GLU A 391 12.60 -2.37 27.93
N GLU A 392 12.35 -2.93 29.10
CA GLU A 392 12.81 -2.36 30.38
C GLU A 392 14.35 -2.32 30.42
N GLU A 393 14.88 -1.24 30.89
CA GLU A 393 16.32 -1.00 31.05
C GLU A 393 16.63 -0.54 32.47
N LEU A 394 17.87 -0.60 32.86
CA LEU A 394 18.35 -0.03 34.10
C LEU A 394 19.08 1.28 33.82
N ASP A 395 18.84 2.30 34.64
CA ASP A 395 19.62 3.54 34.61
C ASP A 395 21.00 3.38 35.30
N GLU A 396 21.79 4.44 35.31
CA GLU A 396 23.12 4.48 35.95
C GLU A 396 23.08 4.15 37.45
N ASN A 397 21.93 4.25 38.10
CA ASN A 397 21.72 3.96 39.51
C ASN A 397 21.05 2.61 39.76
N ASN A 398 20.96 1.74 38.72
CA ASN A 398 20.23 0.47 38.73
C ASN A 398 18.72 0.61 39.00
N ALA A 399 18.12 1.76 38.73
CA ALA A 399 16.68 1.92 38.79
C ALA A 399 16.02 1.52 37.46
N VAL A 400 14.87 0.85 37.53
CA VAL A 400 14.15 0.37 36.33
C VAL A 400 13.57 1.55 35.57
N ILE A 401 13.96 1.66 34.30
CA ILE A 401 13.32 2.52 33.30
C ILE A 401 12.23 1.68 32.61
N PRO A 402 10.95 1.93 32.88
CA PRO A 402 9.88 1.07 32.35
C PRO A 402 9.69 1.29 30.86
N SER A 403 9.24 0.26 30.14
CA SER A 403 8.87 0.30 28.73
C SER A 403 7.73 1.27 28.46
N PHE A 404 6.75 1.31 29.36
CA PHE A 404 5.61 2.21 29.30
C PHE A 404 5.01 2.50 30.69
N ARG A 405 4.18 3.52 30.77
CA ARG A 405 3.39 3.87 31.96
C ARG A 405 1.96 4.14 31.52
N ILE A 406 0.99 3.69 32.33
CA ILE A 406 -0.44 4.01 32.15
C ILE A 406 -0.88 4.82 33.36
N THR A 407 -1.59 5.91 33.11
CA THR A 407 -2.20 6.76 34.13
C THR A 407 -3.72 6.68 33.99
N TYR A 408 -4.42 6.56 35.11
CA TYR A 408 -5.88 6.45 35.15
C TYR A 408 -6.42 6.96 36.47
N PRO A 409 -7.65 7.52 36.51
CA PRO A 409 -8.26 8.02 37.74
C PRO A 409 -8.78 6.88 38.62
N ARG A 410 -8.81 7.08 39.92
CA ARG A 410 -9.59 6.21 40.83
C ARG A 410 -11.09 6.49 40.69
N ALA A 411 -11.90 5.49 40.93
CA ALA A 411 -13.36 5.65 40.88
C ALA A 411 -13.88 6.73 41.82
N SER A 412 -13.21 6.98 42.94
CA SER A 412 -13.53 8.05 43.90
C SER A 412 -13.28 9.46 43.37
N GLU A 413 -12.35 9.59 42.42
CA GLU A 413 -11.96 10.88 41.82
C GLU A 413 -12.87 11.31 40.69
N ILE A 414 -13.71 10.39 40.18
CA ILE A 414 -14.64 10.64 39.08
C ILE A 414 -15.96 11.20 39.65
N SER A 415 -16.33 12.41 39.25
CA SER A 415 -17.54 13.10 39.73
C SER A 415 -18.83 12.34 39.35
N PRO A 416 -19.91 12.49 40.12
CA PRO A 416 -21.21 11.88 39.83
C PRO A 416 -21.74 12.23 38.43
N ASN A 417 -21.56 13.47 37.97
CA ASN A 417 -21.99 13.91 36.64
C ASN A 417 -21.21 13.18 35.52
N ARG A 418 -19.91 12.98 35.68
CA ARG A 418 -19.09 12.20 34.72
C ARG A 418 -19.54 10.72 34.70
N LYS A 419 -19.83 10.12 35.85
CA LYS A 419 -20.41 8.76 35.92
C LYS A 419 -21.74 8.66 35.22
N ALA A 420 -22.58 9.69 35.36
CA ALA A 420 -23.90 9.75 34.71
C ALA A 420 -23.79 9.87 33.18
N SER A 421 -22.74 10.51 32.63
CA SER A 421 -22.49 10.59 31.18
C SER A 421 -22.04 9.27 30.56
N ARG A 422 -21.66 8.28 31.39
CA ARG A 422 -21.14 6.96 30.96
C ARG A 422 -19.88 7.01 30.08
N ILE A 423 -19.11 8.10 30.18
CA ILE A 423 -17.85 8.28 29.43
C ILE A 423 -16.69 8.25 30.43
N LEU A 424 -15.83 7.24 30.36
CA LEU A 424 -14.61 7.17 31.14
C LEU A 424 -13.51 7.99 30.42
N GLN A 425 -13.02 9.02 31.10
CA GLN A 425 -11.99 9.95 30.61
C GLN A 425 -10.76 9.89 31.51
N ASP A 426 -9.70 10.63 31.10
CA ASP A 426 -8.45 10.80 31.84
C ASP A 426 -7.67 9.47 32.02
N ILE A 427 -7.86 8.52 31.08
CA ILE A 427 -6.94 7.40 30.91
C ILE A 427 -5.93 7.77 29.84
N GLY A 428 -4.67 7.64 30.15
CA GLY A 428 -3.57 7.96 29.24
C GLY A 428 -2.32 7.16 29.58
N GLY A 429 -1.23 7.52 28.95
CA GLY A 429 0.05 6.87 29.21
C GLY A 429 1.15 7.36 28.28
N SER A 430 2.34 6.83 28.48
CA SER A 430 3.51 7.03 27.64
C SER A 430 4.23 5.71 27.42
N ALA A 431 4.87 5.55 26.27
CA ALA A 431 5.71 4.41 25.96
C ALA A 431 7.01 4.90 25.31
N ARG A 432 8.10 4.20 25.56
CA ARG A 432 9.41 4.49 24.94
C ARG A 432 9.49 3.74 23.61
N LEU A 433 9.80 4.45 22.53
CA LEU A 433 10.07 3.83 21.24
C LEU A 433 11.43 3.11 21.26
N ALA A 434 11.50 1.93 20.65
CA ALA A 434 12.76 1.20 20.52
C ALA A 434 13.73 1.90 19.56
N GLY A 435 13.21 2.52 18.49
CA GLY A 435 14.02 3.19 17.48
C GLY A 435 14.85 2.20 16.63
N ALA A 436 15.63 2.76 15.71
CA ALA A 436 16.56 2.00 14.88
C ALA A 436 17.91 2.74 14.74
N VAL A 437 19.00 1.99 14.72
CA VAL A 437 20.34 2.52 14.47
C VAL A 437 20.58 2.52 12.95
N HIS A 438 20.82 3.69 12.37
CA HIS A 438 21.10 3.84 10.93
C HIS A 438 22.57 4.13 10.65
N LEU A 439 23.28 4.79 11.55
CA LEU A 439 24.69 5.17 11.44
C LEU A 439 25.43 4.81 12.73
N VAL A 440 26.62 4.26 12.59
CA VAL A 440 27.52 3.99 13.72
C VAL A 440 28.84 4.75 13.50
N GLU A 441 29.19 5.66 14.39
CA GLU A 441 30.48 6.33 14.42
C GLU A 441 31.42 5.60 15.38
N ILE A 442 32.53 5.09 14.86
CA ILE A 442 33.55 4.41 15.67
C ILE A 442 34.82 5.21 15.62
N LYS A 443 35.31 5.63 16.79
CA LYS A 443 36.64 6.26 16.98
C LYS A 443 37.54 5.27 17.67
N PHE A 444 38.58 4.81 16.97
CA PHE A 444 39.53 3.85 17.50
C PHE A 444 40.95 4.39 17.32
N SER A 445 41.74 4.39 18.38
CA SER A 445 43.15 4.83 18.37
C SER A 445 44.05 3.60 18.46
N LEU A 446 45.05 3.53 17.61
CA LEU A 446 46.13 2.55 17.67
C LEU A 446 47.38 3.22 18.25
N GLY A 447 47.94 2.65 19.29
CA GLY A 447 49.19 3.12 19.91
C GLY A 447 50.00 1.93 20.42
N TYR A 448 51.31 2.13 20.60
CA TYR A 448 52.16 1.11 21.22
C TYR A 448 51.99 1.01 22.75
N THR A 449 51.30 1.99 23.34
CA THR A 449 50.88 2.02 24.75
C THR A 449 49.42 2.45 24.83
N LEU A 450 48.61 1.80 25.67
CA LEU A 450 47.23 2.17 25.96
C LEU A 450 47.19 3.30 27.00
#